data_90bacc635782a0423202b2778621fd82
#
_entry.id   90bacc635782a0423202b2778621fd82
#
_cell.length_a   1.000
_cell.length_b   1.000
_cell.length_c   1.000
_cell.angle_alpha   90.00
_cell.angle_beta   90.00
_cell.angle_gamma   90.00
#
_symmetry.space_group_name_H-M   'P 1'
#
loop_
_entity.id
_entity.type
_entity.pdbx_description
1 polymer ?
#
loop_
_entity_poly.entity_id
_entity_poly.type
_entity_poly.pdbx_seq_one_letter_code
_entity_poly.pdbx_strand_id
1 'polypeptide(L)'
;MKKLCLLLACAVCGFFSVKAQRLIPRQQGIELIASVPLIKGEKIFSKEQWGLGVSLTKYLKRANYAFLLAEYEEQRLAYRDYDVPMRDVLLQVGYMHPLLSDRGKNIFTYLGLSVLGGYEELNEEKSLLPDGATLLDRSRLVYGGVVHSSVEYFLSDRLLLVLKAQGRLLLGSDLHRFRPALALGLRLNL
;
A
#
# COMPACT_ATOMS: atom_id res chain seq x y z
N MET A 1 -29.28 -10.38 -33.03
CA MET A 1 -29.27 -9.87 -31.65
C MET A 1 -29.39 -11.00 -30.61
N LYS A 2 -30.34 -11.93 -30.68
CA LYS A 2 -30.52 -13.05 -29.71
C LYS A 2 -29.32 -13.97 -29.60
N LYS A 3 -28.61 -14.29 -30.71
CA LYS A 3 -27.42 -15.13 -30.72
C LYS A 3 -26.19 -14.47 -30.06
N LEU A 4 -26.08 -13.15 -30.18
CA LEU A 4 -25.00 -12.39 -29.55
C LEU A 4 -25.17 -12.32 -28.01
N CYS A 5 -26.41 -12.14 -27.54
CA CYS A 5 -26.72 -12.18 -26.11
C CYS A 5 -26.46 -13.56 -25.49
N LEU A 6 -26.73 -14.64 -26.25
CA LEU A 6 -26.46 -16.01 -25.78
C LEU A 6 -24.94 -16.27 -25.66
N LEU A 7 -24.15 -15.82 -26.64
CA LEU A 7 -22.69 -15.90 -26.60
C LEU A 7 -22.09 -15.10 -25.44
N LEU A 8 -22.59 -13.88 -25.18
CA LEU A 8 -22.17 -13.06 -24.05
C LEU A 8 -22.55 -13.73 -22.71
N ALA A 9 -23.76 -14.30 -22.61
CA ALA A 9 -24.19 -15.02 -21.41
C ALA A 9 -23.33 -16.28 -21.15
N CYS A 10 -23.01 -17.05 -22.19
CA CYS A 10 -22.10 -18.20 -22.06
C CYS A 10 -20.68 -17.78 -21.69
N ALA A 11 -20.17 -16.68 -22.24
CA ALA A 11 -18.86 -16.14 -21.87
C ALA A 11 -18.84 -15.70 -20.41
N VAL A 12 -19.88 -15.05 -19.92
CA VAL A 12 -20.00 -14.63 -18.49
C VAL A 12 -20.14 -15.84 -17.57
N CYS A 13 -20.91 -16.88 -17.96
CA CYS A 13 -21.05 -18.11 -17.15
C CYS A 13 -19.78 -18.96 -17.13
N GLY A 14 -18.94 -18.92 -18.16
CA GLY A 14 -17.67 -19.66 -18.24
C GLY A 14 -16.62 -19.19 -17.23
N PHE A 15 -16.76 -18.00 -16.65
CA PHE A 15 -15.83 -17.48 -15.63
C PHE A 15 -16.11 -17.96 -14.21
N PHE A 16 -17.17 -18.71 -13.95
CA PHE A 16 -17.61 -19.06 -12.58
C PHE A 16 -17.25 -20.45 -12.08
N SER A 17 -16.41 -21.22 -12.75
CA SER A 17 -16.24 -22.62 -12.36
C SER A 17 -14.81 -23.15 -12.40
N VAL A 18 -13.92 -22.59 -11.59
CA VAL A 18 -12.74 -23.39 -11.16
C VAL A 18 -12.52 -23.11 -9.67
N LYS A 19 -12.93 -24.03 -8.81
CA LYS A 19 -12.50 -24.09 -7.41
C LYS A 19 -11.05 -24.58 -7.35
N ALA A 20 -10.10 -23.79 -7.84
CA ALA A 20 -8.70 -24.02 -7.61
C ALA A 20 -8.35 -23.61 -6.18
N GLN A 21 -7.43 -24.32 -5.56
CA GLN A 21 -6.91 -23.96 -4.23
C GLN A 21 -6.06 -22.68 -4.40
N ARG A 22 -6.66 -21.51 -4.15
CA ARG A 22 -6.11 -20.19 -4.52
C ARG A 22 -4.89 -19.77 -3.68
N LEU A 23 -4.78 -20.28 -2.47
CA LEU A 23 -3.66 -19.97 -1.56
C LEU A 23 -2.88 -21.25 -1.26
N ILE A 24 -1.73 -21.38 -1.90
CA ILE A 24 -0.84 -22.54 -1.74
C ILE A 24 0.29 -22.11 -0.80
N PRO A 25 0.60 -22.88 0.26
CA PRO A 25 1.76 -22.61 1.10
C PRO A 25 3.05 -22.57 0.25
N ARG A 26 3.90 -21.57 0.52
CA ARG A 26 5.13 -21.20 -0.20
C ARG A 26 4.93 -20.50 -1.54
N GLN A 27 3.70 -20.30 -2.00
CA GLN A 27 3.42 -19.47 -3.16
C GLN A 27 3.99 -18.07 -2.94
N GLN A 28 4.55 -17.49 -3.99
CA GLN A 28 5.06 -16.12 -3.98
C GLN A 28 4.11 -15.22 -4.75
N GLY A 29 4.16 -13.94 -4.48
CA GLY A 29 3.39 -12.95 -5.22
C GLY A 29 4.17 -11.65 -5.34
N ILE A 30 3.93 -10.95 -6.44
CA ILE A 30 4.41 -9.59 -6.66
C ILE A 30 3.19 -8.68 -6.67
N GLU A 31 3.26 -7.58 -5.93
CA GLU A 31 2.17 -6.61 -5.81
C GLU A 31 2.67 -5.23 -6.18
N LEU A 32 1.96 -4.57 -7.09
CA LEU A 32 2.11 -3.14 -7.37
C LEU A 32 1.09 -2.38 -6.52
N ILE A 33 1.54 -1.32 -5.88
CA ILE A 33 0.78 -0.57 -4.90
C ILE A 33 0.78 0.90 -5.28
N ALA A 34 -0.39 1.52 -5.27
CA ALA A 34 -0.55 2.97 -5.27
C ALA A 34 -1.12 3.37 -3.91
N SER A 35 -0.48 4.32 -3.25
CA SER A 35 -0.85 4.80 -1.92
C SER A 35 -1.15 6.29 -1.89
N VAL A 36 -1.95 6.67 -0.91
CA VAL A 36 -2.25 8.07 -0.59
C VAL A 36 -2.05 8.24 0.91
N PRO A 37 -1.02 9.00 1.33
CA PRO A 37 -0.87 9.39 2.72
C PRO A 37 -2.06 10.25 3.17
N LEU A 38 -2.53 10.06 4.40
CA LEU A 38 -3.63 10.83 4.97
C LEU A 38 -3.06 11.88 5.91
N ILE A 39 -3.02 13.13 5.47
CA ILE A 39 -2.55 14.25 6.28
C ILE A 39 -3.76 14.94 6.92
N LYS A 40 -3.64 15.24 8.21
CA LYS A 40 -4.69 15.94 8.95
C LYS A 40 -4.90 17.34 8.39
N GLY A 41 -6.11 17.63 7.93
CA GLY A 41 -6.50 18.95 7.39
C GLY A 41 -6.48 19.05 5.87
N GLU A 42 -5.99 18.05 5.15
CA GLU A 42 -5.98 18.03 3.68
C GLU A 42 -7.01 17.07 3.09
N LYS A 43 -7.36 17.31 1.81
CA LYS A 43 -8.28 16.43 1.06
C LYS A 43 -7.58 15.11 0.75
N ILE A 44 -8.26 13.98 0.97
CA ILE A 44 -7.74 12.60 0.82
C ILE A 44 -7.20 12.31 -0.59
N PHE A 45 -7.67 12.99 -1.62
CA PHE A 45 -7.22 12.83 -3.01
C PHE A 45 -6.74 14.17 -3.58
N SER A 46 -5.73 14.77 -2.97
CA SER A 46 -5.06 15.90 -3.59
C SER A 46 -4.02 15.38 -4.60
N LYS A 47 -3.81 16.12 -5.71
CA LYS A 47 -2.75 15.79 -6.68
C LYS A 47 -1.34 15.91 -6.11
N GLU A 48 -1.25 16.39 -4.89
CA GLU A 48 -0.02 16.75 -4.19
C GLU A 48 0.47 15.65 -3.23
N GLN A 49 -0.29 14.54 -3.14
CA GLN A 49 0.02 13.42 -2.25
C GLN A 49 -0.20 12.11 -2.96
N TRP A 50 0.86 11.40 -3.20
CA TRP A 50 0.81 10.09 -3.84
C TRP A 50 2.01 9.24 -3.45
N GLY A 51 1.86 7.94 -3.57
CA GLY A 51 2.94 6.99 -3.38
C GLY A 51 2.80 5.81 -4.33
N LEU A 52 3.92 5.21 -4.68
CA LEU A 52 4.01 3.99 -5.46
C LEU A 52 4.93 3.01 -4.77
N GLY A 53 4.57 1.72 -4.80
CA GLY A 53 5.36 0.69 -4.17
C GLY A 53 5.30 -0.64 -4.90
N VAL A 54 6.29 -1.46 -4.60
CA VAL A 54 6.37 -2.86 -5.04
C VAL A 54 6.54 -3.74 -3.82
N SER A 55 5.71 -4.76 -3.68
CA SER A 55 5.79 -5.71 -2.59
C SER A 55 6.00 -7.13 -3.11
N LEU A 56 6.91 -7.84 -2.45
CA LEU A 56 7.10 -9.28 -2.60
C LEU A 56 6.41 -9.97 -1.44
N THR A 57 5.52 -10.92 -1.74
CA THR A 57 4.79 -11.68 -0.73
C THR A 57 5.15 -13.15 -0.79
N LYS A 58 5.15 -13.82 0.35
CA LYS A 58 5.33 -15.27 0.46
C LYS A 58 4.29 -15.84 1.38
N TYR A 59 3.39 -16.66 0.83
CA TYR A 59 2.36 -17.33 1.60
C TYR A 59 2.95 -18.43 2.49
N LEU A 60 2.45 -18.47 3.70
CA LEU A 60 2.79 -19.44 4.73
C LEU A 60 1.61 -20.41 4.94
N LYS A 61 1.64 -21.21 6.00
CA LYS A 61 0.52 -22.06 6.34
C LYS A 61 -0.71 -21.23 6.77
N ARG A 62 -1.92 -21.77 6.53
CA ARG A 62 -3.20 -21.17 6.93
C ARG A 62 -3.45 -19.78 6.35
N ALA A 63 -3.06 -19.56 5.11
CA ALA A 63 -3.22 -18.29 4.38
C ALA A 63 -2.49 -17.07 4.99
N ASN A 64 -1.65 -17.25 6.00
CA ASN A 64 -0.76 -16.16 6.46
C ASN A 64 0.27 -15.85 5.37
N TYR A 65 0.80 -14.63 5.37
CA TYR A 65 1.92 -14.31 4.50
C TYR A 65 2.89 -13.32 5.14
N ALA A 66 4.16 -13.46 4.78
CA ALA A 66 5.20 -12.46 5.01
C ALA A 66 5.37 -11.61 3.76
N PHE A 67 5.78 -10.37 3.92
CA PHE A 67 6.01 -9.46 2.80
C PHE A 67 7.23 -8.57 3.02
N LEU A 68 7.81 -8.14 1.89
CA LEU A 68 8.81 -7.09 1.77
C LEU A 68 8.23 -6.04 0.84
N LEU A 69 8.10 -4.81 1.29
CA LEU A 69 7.55 -3.69 0.53
C LEU A 69 8.59 -2.58 0.44
N ALA A 70 8.88 -2.14 -0.79
CA ALA A 70 9.59 -0.90 -1.07
C ALA A 70 8.58 0.12 -1.62
N GLU A 71 8.56 1.31 -1.04
CA GLU A 71 7.58 2.34 -1.34
C GLU A 71 8.26 3.71 -1.47
N TYR A 72 7.87 4.46 -2.48
CA TYR A 72 8.21 5.86 -2.68
C TYR A 72 6.96 6.70 -2.50
N GLU A 73 7.05 7.75 -1.70
CA GLU A 73 5.95 8.69 -1.47
C GLU A 73 6.42 10.12 -1.73
N GLU A 74 5.56 10.92 -2.32
CA GLU A 74 5.74 12.34 -2.48
C GLU A 74 4.55 13.07 -1.86
N GLN A 75 4.84 14.06 -1.05
CA GLN A 75 3.86 14.88 -0.34
C GLN A 75 4.28 16.33 -0.43
N ARG A 76 3.30 17.25 -0.37
CA ARG A 76 3.55 18.67 -0.21
C ARG A 76 2.98 19.12 1.12
N LEU A 77 3.84 19.72 1.91
CA LEU A 77 3.48 20.24 3.22
C LEU A 77 3.21 21.73 3.10
N ALA A 78 1.99 22.15 3.44
CA ALA A 78 1.65 23.57 3.46
C ALA A 78 2.45 24.29 4.58
N TYR A 79 3.27 25.26 4.19
CA TYR A 79 4.02 26.12 5.08
C TYR A 79 3.76 27.58 4.73
N ARG A 80 2.93 28.28 5.55
CA ARG A 80 2.46 29.66 5.24
C ARG A 80 1.79 29.73 3.87
N ASP A 81 2.38 30.50 2.94
CA ASP A 81 1.91 30.67 1.56
C ASP A 81 2.64 29.77 0.55
N TYR A 82 3.43 28.79 1.01
CA TYR A 82 4.28 27.95 0.18
C TYR A 82 4.05 26.46 0.49
N ASP A 83 4.26 25.62 -0.54
CA ASP A 83 4.26 24.16 -0.40
C ASP A 83 5.70 23.66 -0.39
N VAL A 84 6.05 22.96 0.70
CA VAL A 84 7.36 22.34 0.86
C VAL A 84 7.28 20.89 0.42
N PRO A 85 8.00 20.47 -0.65
CA PRO A 85 8.01 19.09 -1.09
C PRO A 85 8.73 18.20 -0.05
N MET A 86 8.12 17.07 0.24
CA MET A 86 8.65 16.00 1.07
C MET A 86 8.61 14.70 0.28
N ARG A 87 9.71 13.97 0.29
CA ARG A 87 9.85 12.66 -0.37
C ARG A 87 10.30 11.63 0.64
N ASP A 88 9.65 10.48 0.62
CA ASP A 88 9.99 9.35 1.47
C ASP A 88 10.32 8.13 0.60
N VAL A 89 11.44 7.48 0.90
CA VAL A 89 11.78 6.15 0.40
C VAL A 89 11.73 5.20 1.58
N LEU A 90 10.76 4.30 1.58
CA LEU A 90 10.44 3.43 2.71
C LEU A 90 10.62 1.96 2.34
N LEU A 91 11.21 1.20 3.24
CA LEU A 91 11.30 -0.25 3.16
C LEU A 91 10.59 -0.85 4.37
N GLN A 92 9.71 -1.81 4.13
CA GLN A 92 8.93 -2.48 5.18
C GLN A 92 9.08 -3.98 5.08
N VAL A 93 9.24 -4.64 6.21
CA VAL A 93 9.19 -6.11 6.33
C VAL A 93 8.13 -6.45 7.35
N GLY A 94 7.19 -7.31 6.97
CA GLY A 94 6.05 -7.57 7.83
C GLY A 94 5.39 -8.93 7.62
N TYR A 95 4.35 -9.12 8.41
CA TYR A 95 3.56 -10.33 8.47
C TYR A 95 2.07 -10.00 8.53
N MET A 96 1.27 -10.75 7.77
CA MET A 96 -0.18 -10.60 7.68
C MET A 96 -0.86 -11.88 8.11
N HIS A 97 -1.85 -11.73 8.97
CA HIS A 97 -2.68 -12.81 9.50
C HIS A 97 -4.11 -12.68 8.96
N PRO A 98 -4.69 -13.74 8.35
CA PRO A 98 -6.07 -13.72 7.90
C PRO A 98 -7.01 -13.69 9.09
N LEU A 99 -7.96 -12.75 9.11
CA LEU A 99 -8.99 -12.65 10.13
C LEU A 99 -10.28 -13.37 9.71
N LEU A 100 -10.76 -13.02 8.52
CA LEU A 100 -12.01 -13.53 7.98
C LEU A 100 -11.82 -13.92 6.51
N SER A 101 -12.60 -14.87 6.05
CA SER A 101 -12.75 -15.18 4.63
C SER A 101 -14.18 -15.57 4.34
N ASP A 102 -14.63 -15.29 3.11
CA ASP A 102 -15.91 -15.74 2.61
C ASP A 102 -15.91 -17.27 2.40
N ARG A 103 -17.10 -17.86 2.29
CA ARG A 103 -17.26 -19.31 2.05
C ARG A 103 -16.63 -19.76 0.72
N GLY A 104 -16.62 -18.90 -0.27
CA GLY A 104 -16.01 -19.13 -1.59
C GLY A 104 -14.51 -18.94 -1.62
N LYS A 105 -13.90 -18.41 -0.54
CA LYS A 105 -12.49 -18.01 -0.47
C LYS A 105 -12.09 -17.05 -1.59
N ASN A 106 -13.02 -16.16 -1.97
CA ASN A 106 -12.77 -15.08 -2.94
C ASN A 106 -12.32 -13.80 -2.24
N ILE A 107 -12.76 -13.60 -0.98
CA ILE A 107 -12.45 -12.42 -0.20
C ILE A 107 -11.76 -12.85 1.07
N PHE A 108 -10.66 -12.18 1.39
CA PHE A 108 -9.95 -12.33 2.66
C PHE A 108 -9.75 -10.97 3.30
N THR A 109 -9.90 -10.91 4.60
CA THR A 109 -9.47 -9.76 5.39
C THR A 109 -8.25 -10.14 6.21
N TYR A 110 -7.29 -9.24 6.27
CA TYR A 110 -6.04 -9.46 7.01
C TYR A 110 -5.80 -8.33 8.00
N LEU A 111 -5.12 -8.69 9.07
CA LEU A 111 -4.48 -7.76 9.99
C LEU A 111 -3.00 -8.12 10.06
N GLY A 112 -2.13 -7.13 10.15
CA GLY A 112 -0.70 -7.38 10.17
C GLY A 112 0.11 -6.29 10.82
N LEU A 113 1.38 -6.61 11.01
CA LEU A 113 2.38 -5.73 11.56
C LEU A 113 3.63 -5.77 10.70
N SER A 114 4.32 -4.63 10.61
CA SER A 114 5.64 -4.55 9.99
C SER A 114 6.56 -3.62 10.76
N VAL A 115 7.85 -3.82 10.55
CA VAL A 115 8.87 -2.83 10.84
C VAL A 115 9.16 -2.04 9.57
N LEU A 116 9.49 -0.78 9.75
CA LEU A 116 9.72 0.17 8.68
C LEU A 116 11.05 0.86 8.92
N GLY A 117 11.83 1.03 7.85
CA GLY A 117 13.00 1.89 7.81
C GLY A 117 13.03 2.63 6.48
N GLY A 118 13.59 3.84 6.47
CA GLY A 118 13.61 4.63 5.25
C GLY A 118 14.38 5.92 5.37
N TYR A 119 14.28 6.71 4.33
CA TYR A 119 14.91 7.99 4.20
C TYR A 119 13.87 9.03 3.81
N GLU A 120 13.84 10.12 4.57
CA GLU A 120 12.96 11.27 4.41
C GLU A 120 13.78 12.44 3.90
N GLU A 121 13.36 13.05 2.81
CA GLU A 121 13.96 14.24 2.21
C GLU A 121 12.96 15.38 2.21
N LEU A 122 13.39 16.54 2.69
CA LEU A 122 12.60 17.77 2.75
C LEU A 122 13.19 18.84 1.84
N ASN A 123 12.33 19.59 1.13
CA ASN A 123 12.66 20.74 0.32
C ASN A 123 13.79 20.49 -0.71
N GLU A 124 13.85 19.29 -1.31
CA GLU A 124 14.89 18.93 -2.29
C GLU A 124 16.32 19.21 -1.76
N GLU A 125 16.57 18.96 -0.49
CA GLU A 125 17.82 19.25 0.24
C GLU A 125 18.22 20.74 0.26
N LYS A 126 17.36 21.65 -0.15
CA LYS A 126 17.63 23.10 -0.09
C LYS A 126 17.42 23.61 1.32
N SER A 127 18.43 24.30 1.87
CA SER A 127 18.36 24.87 3.23
C SER A 127 17.51 26.13 3.31
N LEU A 128 17.33 26.85 2.21
CA LEU A 128 16.64 28.14 2.18
C LEU A 128 15.21 27.95 1.69
N LEU A 129 14.25 28.39 2.48
CA LEU A 129 12.86 28.53 2.07
C LEU A 129 12.63 29.86 1.31
N PRO A 130 11.57 29.98 0.52
CA PRO A 130 11.30 31.21 -0.25
C PRO A 130 11.12 32.46 0.63
N ASP A 131 10.78 32.31 1.91
CA ASP A 131 10.63 33.40 2.88
C ASP A 131 11.93 33.76 3.62
N GLY A 132 13.08 33.13 3.22
CA GLY A 132 14.39 33.36 3.84
C GLY A 132 14.62 32.55 5.10
N ALA A 133 13.66 31.74 5.56
CA ALA A 133 13.85 30.82 6.67
C ALA A 133 14.78 29.66 6.27
N THR A 134 15.59 29.20 7.23
CA THR A 134 16.53 28.08 7.01
C THR A 134 16.01 26.79 7.62
N LEU A 135 15.94 25.73 6.81
CA LEU A 135 15.72 24.38 7.29
C LEU A 135 17.04 23.80 7.80
N LEU A 136 17.08 23.46 9.10
CA LEU A 136 18.26 22.87 9.73
C LEU A 136 18.45 21.39 9.34
N ASP A 137 17.34 20.65 9.27
CA ASP A 137 17.32 19.22 8.92
C ASP A 137 16.59 19.00 7.59
N ARG A 138 17.35 18.69 6.56
CA ARG A 138 16.88 18.54 5.16
C ARG A 138 16.56 17.11 4.79
N SER A 139 17.27 16.18 5.40
CA SER A 139 17.14 14.76 5.13
C SER A 139 17.56 13.94 6.33
N ARG A 140 16.86 12.84 6.57
CA ARG A 140 17.12 11.99 7.74
C ARG A 140 16.68 10.55 7.53
N LEU A 141 17.27 9.68 8.32
CA LEU A 141 16.81 8.30 8.45
C LEU A 141 15.58 8.25 9.36
N VAL A 142 14.55 7.60 8.88
CA VAL A 142 13.31 7.32 9.63
C VAL A 142 13.16 5.82 9.83
N TYR A 143 12.62 5.44 10.96
CA TYR A 143 12.33 4.05 11.29
C TYR A 143 11.07 3.96 12.14
N GLY A 144 10.48 2.78 12.20
CA GLY A 144 9.25 2.65 12.98
C GLY A 144 8.54 1.34 12.81
N GLY A 145 7.27 1.36 13.19
CA GLY A 145 6.34 0.23 13.07
C GLY A 145 5.08 0.62 12.33
N VAL A 146 4.46 -0.37 11.70
CA VAL A 146 3.23 -0.18 10.94
C VAL A 146 2.22 -1.25 11.33
N VAL A 147 0.98 -0.81 11.54
CA VAL A 147 -0.19 -1.68 11.63
C VAL A 147 -0.88 -1.67 10.28
N HIS A 148 -1.18 -2.85 9.75
CA HIS A 148 -1.85 -3.03 8.47
C HIS A 148 -3.22 -3.67 8.66
N SER A 149 -4.20 -3.17 7.91
CA SER A 149 -5.46 -3.86 7.67
C SER A 149 -5.67 -3.93 6.16
N SER A 150 -6.07 -5.09 5.63
CA SER A 150 -6.36 -5.20 4.20
C SER A 150 -7.57 -6.08 3.92
N VAL A 151 -8.19 -5.76 2.77
CA VAL A 151 -9.21 -6.59 2.13
C VAL A 151 -8.65 -7.01 0.78
N GLU A 152 -8.58 -8.30 0.55
CA GLU A 152 -8.04 -8.91 -0.67
C GLU A 152 -9.14 -9.63 -1.42
N TYR A 153 -9.36 -9.27 -2.68
CA TYR A 153 -10.35 -9.87 -3.55
C TYR A 153 -9.69 -10.57 -4.73
N PHE A 154 -9.96 -11.85 -4.90
CA PHE A 154 -9.49 -12.64 -6.02
C PHE A 154 -10.26 -12.32 -7.31
N LEU A 155 -9.61 -11.63 -8.25
CA LEU A 155 -10.14 -11.40 -9.61
C LEU A 155 -10.02 -12.67 -10.45
N SER A 156 -8.95 -13.45 -10.23
CA SER A 156 -8.72 -14.76 -10.81
C SER A 156 -7.91 -15.62 -9.83
N ASP A 157 -7.55 -16.85 -10.22
CA ASP A 157 -6.75 -17.74 -9.36
C ASP A 157 -5.37 -17.18 -9.00
N ARG A 158 -4.84 -16.24 -9.80
CA ARG A 158 -3.52 -15.65 -9.62
C ARG A 158 -3.55 -14.14 -9.39
N LEU A 159 -4.61 -13.46 -9.77
CA LEU A 159 -4.69 -12.01 -9.71
C LEU A 159 -5.61 -11.57 -8.59
N LEU A 160 -5.11 -10.71 -7.72
CA LEU A 160 -5.82 -10.15 -6.57
C LEU A 160 -5.86 -8.64 -6.64
N LEU A 161 -7.01 -8.08 -6.31
CA LEU A 161 -7.16 -6.68 -5.94
C LEU A 161 -7.02 -6.56 -4.43
N VAL A 162 -6.18 -5.66 -3.96
CA VAL A 162 -5.86 -5.47 -2.54
C VAL A 162 -6.14 -4.04 -2.13
N LEU A 163 -7.03 -3.85 -1.19
CA LEU A 163 -7.26 -2.56 -0.53
C LEU A 163 -6.59 -2.62 0.84
N LYS A 164 -5.69 -1.67 1.14
CA LYS A 164 -4.93 -1.60 2.40
C LYS A 164 -5.17 -0.28 3.12
N ALA A 165 -5.27 -0.36 4.43
CA ALA A 165 -5.11 0.77 5.33
C ALA A 165 -3.87 0.51 6.20
N GLN A 166 -3.03 1.52 6.34
CA GLN A 166 -1.79 1.48 7.09
C GLN A 166 -1.80 2.58 8.17
N GLY A 167 -1.42 2.23 9.39
CA GLY A 167 -1.15 3.18 10.45
C GLY A 167 0.34 3.13 10.77
N ARG A 168 1.11 4.12 10.33
CA ARG A 168 2.57 4.17 10.47
C ARG A 168 2.95 5.01 11.68
N LEU A 169 3.78 4.47 12.55
CA LEU A 169 4.41 5.19 13.64
C LEU A 169 5.89 5.38 13.30
N LEU A 170 6.26 6.60 12.95
CA LEU A 170 7.62 6.97 12.51
C LEU A 170 8.39 7.64 13.65
N LEU A 171 9.60 7.18 13.86
CA LEU A 171 10.58 7.74 14.76
C LEU A 171 11.72 8.32 13.92
N GLY A 172 12.37 9.37 14.44
CA GLY A 172 13.45 10.07 13.71
C GLY A 172 12.97 11.19 12.79
N SER A 173 11.65 11.33 12.55
CA SER A 173 11.07 12.48 11.86
C SER A 173 10.64 13.56 12.84
N ASP A 174 10.85 14.83 12.49
CA ASP A 174 10.35 15.99 13.25
C ASP A 174 8.91 16.35 12.89
N LEU A 175 8.40 15.74 11.84
CA LEU A 175 7.02 15.88 11.41
C LEU A 175 6.09 14.99 12.25
N HIS A 176 4.85 14.82 11.80
CA HIS A 176 3.89 13.99 12.51
C HIS A 176 4.39 12.54 12.63
N ARG A 177 4.52 12.05 13.87
CA ARG A 177 4.96 10.67 14.15
C ARG A 177 3.97 9.61 13.65
N PHE A 178 2.68 9.95 13.66
CA PHE A 178 1.64 9.04 13.18
C PHE A 178 1.17 9.48 11.79
N ARG A 179 1.42 8.62 10.79
CA ARG A 179 1.07 8.86 9.37
C ARG A 179 0.22 7.73 8.84
N PRO A 180 -1.11 7.87 8.87
CA PRO A 180 -1.99 6.91 8.23
C PRO A 180 -1.92 7.03 6.71
N ALA A 181 -2.14 5.90 6.00
CA ALA A 181 -2.20 5.86 4.55
C ALA A 181 -3.25 4.85 4.08
N LEU A 182 -3.85 5.13 2.93
CA LEU A 182 -4.67 4.18 2.19
C LEU A 182 -3.93 3.76 0.93
N ALA A 183 -4.06 2.51 0.56
CA ALA A 183 -3.40 1.98 -0.62
C ALA A 183 -4.29 1.00 -1.39
N LEU A 184 -4.15 1.03 -2.71
CA LEU A 184 -4.75 0.07 -3.63
C LEU A 184 -3.61 -0.71 -4.30
N GLY A 185 -3.69 -2.03 -4.24
CA GLY A 185 -2.69 -2.94 -4.80
C GLY A 185 -3.28 -3.89 -5.83
N LEU A 186 -2.46 -4.28 -6.77
CA LEU A 186 -2.73 -5.37 -7.68
C LEU A 186 -1.64 -6.42 -7.51
N ARG A 187 -1.99 -7.60 -6.99
CA ARG A 187 -1.06 -8.69 -6.69
C ARG A 187 -1.21 -9.82 -7.70
N LEU A 188 -0.09 -10.25 -8.27
CA LEU A 188 0.02 -11.44 -9.09
C LEU A 188 0.71 -12.54 -8.28
N ASN A 189 0.02 -13.64 -8.04
CA ASN A 189 0.54 -14.86 -7.43
C ASN A 189 1.21 -15.74 -8.51
N LEU A 190 2.43 -16.19 -8.22
CA LEU A 190 3.28 -16.97 -9.11
C LEU A 190 3.20 -18.46 -8.81
#